data_7905fd95ff44c15b8a3492bf46354b95
#
_entry.id   7905fd95ff44c15b8a3492bf46354b95
#
_cell.length_a   1.000
_cell.length_b   1.000
_cell.length_c   1.000
_cell.angle_alpha   90.00
_cell.angle_beta   90.00
_cell.angle_gamma   90.00
#
_symmetry.space_group_name_H-M   'P 1'
#
loop_
_entity.id
_entity.type
_entity.pdbx_description
1 polymer ?
#
loop_
_entity_poly.entity_id
_entity_poly.type
_entity_poly.pdbx_seq_one_letter_code
_entity_poly.pdbx_strand_id
1 'polypeptide(L)'
;FGLADGPSWQGWHLTVPDPKAGFVKRFIPKQNKWNTIAQEKRFSASFHNHGVTYFADHGGGAIRSINQNNEWKLVYQEDLEKDRRRRPNDLVVDRSGGIFYTLTLPGEVVYVSQKGKATTVAKDIQTPNGLILSPDEKTLYVSEYVPKNIISFTVGESGQLSDRSLFAKMDDELPDLKGADGMCVDRAGNIYCAGPKDIWIWNADGRLVDKLACPERAVNCAFGGPNLQELYLAGFGGVHMQKMKVAGVPAQPPAKWPDSLASKPSVEIPKGVTQLLDLTYAKYSSRKMLADVFFPIGKGPHPGVLIIHGGGWAKGDKMKSGAIGLEMARRGYV
;
A
#
# COMPACT_ATOMS: atom_id res chain seq x y z
N PHE A 1 12.34 -5.42 17.06
CA PHE A 1 12.51 -6.02 15.73
C PHE A 1 13.85 -6.73 15.63
N GLY A 2 13.86 -7.90 14.98
CA GLY A 2 15.10 -8.56 14.55
C GLY A 2 15.57 -8.01 13.19
N LEU A 3 14.59 -7.77 12.30
CA LEU A 3 14.74 -7.09 11.03
C LEU A 3 13.34 -6.60 10.60
N ALA A 4 13.07 -5.33 10.68
CA ALA A 4 11.86 -4.75 10.09
C ALA A 4 12.04 -4.69 8.57
N ASP A 5 11.08 -5.20 7.80
CA ASP A 5 11.17 -5.23 6.34
C ASP A 5 9.80 -4.99 5.69
N GLY A 6 9.79 -4.62 4.42
CA GLY A 6 8.62 -4.46 3.58
C GLY A 6 7.42 -3.77 4.23
N PRO A 7 7.58 -2.54 4.75
CA PRO A 7 6.49 -1.83 5.41
C PRO A 7 5.40 -1.43 4.41
N SER A 8 4.15 -1.39 4.86
CA SER A 8 3.04 -0.86 4.06
C SER A 8 2.04 -0.06 4.89
N TRP A 9 1.55 1.04 4.31
CA TRP A 9 0.60 1.94 4.95
C TRP A 9 -0.84 1.63 4.55
N GLN A 10 -1.73 1.50 5.53
CA GLN A 10 -3.14 1.15 5.32
C GLN A 10 -4.11 2.31 5.62
N GLY A 11 -3.67 3.54 5.42
CA GLY A 11 -4.47 4.74 5.64
C GLY A 11 -4.52 5.23 7.09
N TRP A 12 -4.38 4.36 8.09
CA TRP A 12 -4.40 4.72 9.51
C TRP A 12 -3.37 3.99 10.37
N HIS A 13 -2.70 3.00 9.83
CA HIS A 13 -1.63 2.26 10.50
C HIS A 13 -0.59 1.74 9.51
N LEU A 14 0.60 1.50 10.02
CA LEU A 14 1.69 0.87 9.30
C LEU A 14 1.73 -0.62 9.63
N THR A 15 1.78 -1.49 8.63
CA THR A 15 2.06 -2.92 8.79
C THR A 15 3.52 -3.17 8.45
N VAL A 16 4.22 -3.92 9.30
CA VAL A 16 5.65 -4.20 9.17
C VAL A 16 5.91 -5.68 9.47
N PRO A 17 6.31 -6.47 8.48
CA PRO A 17 6.89 -7.79 8.69
C PRO A 17 8.23 -7.74 9.41
N ASP A 18 8.55 -8.80 10.12
CA ASP A 18 9.87 -9.09 10.68
C ASP A 18 10.24 -10.53 10.34
N PRO A 19 10.88 -10.77 9.18
CA PRO A 19 11.20 -12.13 8.72
C PRO A 19 12.20 -12.84 9.63
N LYS A 20 13.03 -12.12 10.36
CA LYS A 20 14.02 -12.68 11.28
C LYS A 20 13.40 -13.13 12.59
N ALA A 21 12.55 -12.31 13.18
CA ALA A 21 11.86 -12.64 14.43
C ALA A 21 10.55 -13.43 14.20
N GLY A 22 10.06 -13.52 12.97
CA GLY A 22 8.85 -14.26 12.63
C GLY A 22 7.54 -13.57 13.00
N PHE A 23 7.51 -12.25 13.03
CA PHE A 23 6.31 -11.48 13.38
C PHE A 23 5.79 -10.65 12.21
N VAL A 24 4.51 -10.31 12.27
CA VAL A 24 3.96 -9.14 11.58
C VAL A 24 3.42 -8.20 12.63
N LYS A 25 3.93 -6.98 12.64
CA LYS A 25 3.52 -5.94 13.57
C LYS A 25 2.74 -4.84 12.87
N ARG A 26 1.85 -4.20 13.62
CA ARG A 26 1.05 -3.06 13.19
C ARG A 26 1.30 -1.90 14.12
N PHE A 27 1.77 -0.78 13.59
CA PHE A 27 1.93 0.46 14.31
C PHE A 27 0.72 1.37 14.09
N ILE A 28 0.13 1.86 15.17
CA ILE A 28 -0.99 2.81 15.14
C ILE A 28 -0.47 4.17 15.61
N PRO A 29 -0.11 5.11 14.72
CA PRO A 29 0.54 6.36 15.09
C PRO A 29 -0.26 7.19 16.11
N LYS A 30 -1.58 7.28 15.96
CA LYS A 30 -2.44 8.02 16.90
C LYS A 30 -2.39 7.51 18.34
N GLN A 31 -2.05 6.25 18.53
CA GLN A 31 -1.95 5.60 19.84
C GLN A 31 -0.50 5.41 20.28
N ASN A 32 0.45 5.70 19.40
CA ASN A 32 1.88 5.36 19.57
C ASN A 32 2.07 3.91 20.02
N LYS A 33 1.33 2.97 19.39
CA LYS A 33 1.24 1.58 19.85
C LYS A 33 1.56 0.60 18.75
N TRP A 34 2.36 -0.40 19.10
CA TRP A 34 2.61 -1.59 18.30
C TRP A 34 1.76 -2.76 18.75
N ASN A 35 1.13 -3.46 17.81
CA ASN A 35 0.42 -4.71 18.03
C ASN A 35 1.01 -5.79 17.13
N THR A 36 1.12 -7.02 17.63
CA THR A 36 1.45 -8.18 16.80
C THR A 36 0.16 -8.73 16.19
N ILE A 37 0.13 -8.90 14.87
CA ILE A 37 -1.04 -9.39 14.13
C ILE A 37 -0.83 -10.79 13.55
N ALA A 38 0.42 -11.27 13.48
CA ALA A 38 0.77 -12.64 13.14
C ALA A 38 2.09 -13.03 13.79
N GLN A 39 2.24 -14.34 14.08
CA GLN A 39 3.45 -14.96 14.63
C GLN A 39 3.84 -16.17 13.79
N GLU A 40 5.10 -16.62 13.94
CA GLU A 40 5.66 -17.76 13.22
C GLU A 40 5.58 -17.64 11.69
N LYS A 41 5.63 -16.39 11.20
CA LYS A 41 5.54 -16.05 9.79
C LYS A 41 6.81 -15.31 9.32
N ARG A 42 7.48 -15.88 8.34
CA ARG A 42 8.68 -15.27 7.74
C ARG A 42 8.30 -14.49 6.48
N PHE A 43 7.46 -13.48 6.66
CA PHE A 43 7.10 -12.55 5.58
C PHE A 43 8.22 -11.52 5.40
N SER A 44 8.73 -11.39 4.20
CA SER A 44 9.81 -10.45 3.84
C SER A 44 9.28 -9.09 3.39
N ALA A 45 8.06 -9.02 2.89
CA ALA A 45 7.46 -7.75 2.48
C ALA A 45 5.95 -7.75 2.66
N SER A 46 5.37 -6.55 2.69
CA SER A 46 3.93 -6.33 2.61
C SER A 46 3.60 -5.19 1.65
N PHE A 47 2.44 -5.27 1.01
CA PHE A 47 1.90 -4.20 0.16
C PHE A 47 0.40 -4.06 0.39
N HIS A 48 -0.07 -2.83 0.59
CA HIS A 48 -1.49 -2.58 0.80
C HIS A 48 -2.13 -1.98 -0.44
N ASN A 49 -3.13 -2.67 -0.98
CA ASN A 49 -3.92 -2.17 -2.09
C ASN A 49 -5.36 -2.70 -2.04
N HIS A 50 -6.32 -1.96 -2.57
CA HIS A 50 -7.74 -2.37 -2.63
C HIS A 50 -8.34 -2.81 -1.28
N GLY A 51 -7.87 -2.24 -0.15
CA GLY A 51 -8.35 -2.60 1.19
C GLY A 51 -7.83 -3.95 1.72
N VAL A 52 -6.88 -4.56 1.01
CA VAL A 52 -6.24 -5.84 1.35
C VAL A 52 -4.75 -5.62 1.52
N THR A 53 -4.14 -6.26 2.50
CA THR A 53 -2.67 -6.30 2.63
C THR A 53 -2.17 -7.65 2.16
N TYR A 54 -1.27 -7.60 1.21
CA TYR A 54 -0.59 -8.75 0.65
C TYR A 54 0.79 -8.92 1.29
N PHE A 55 1.28 -10.15 1.35
CA PHE A 55 2.57 -10.50 1.95
C PHE A 55 3.35 -11.45 1.06
N ALA A 56 4.63 -11.19 0.91
CA ALA A 56 5.60 -12.14 0.40
C ALA A 56 5.98 -13.12 1.53
N ASP A 57 5.39 -14.31 1.53
CA ASP A 57 5.72 -15.39 2.48
C ASP A 57 6.99 -16.11 2.04
N HIS A 58 8.13 -15.49 2.32
CA HIS A 58 9.44 -16.05 1.99
C HIS A 58 9.65 -17.42 2.65
N GLY A 59 9.21 -17.57 3.89
CA GLY A 59 9.31 -18.84 4.63
C GLY A 59 8.51 -19.96 3.97
N GLY A 60 7.28 -19.69 3.60
CA GLY A 60 6.32 -20.63 3.01
C GLY A 60 6.38 -20.74 1.49
N GLY A 61 7.12 -19.87 0.80
CA GLY A 61 7.13 -19.81 -0.68
C GLY A 61 5.79 -19.44 -1.27
N ALA A 62 5.11 -18.43 -0.71
CA ALA A 62 3.74 -18.12 -1.08
C ALA A 62 3.47 -16.61 -1.11
N ILE A 63 2.40 -16.23 -1.76
CA ILE A 63 1.77 -14.92 -1.58
C ILE A 63 0.51 -15.13 -0.73
N ARG A 64 0.42 -14.38 0.36
CA ARG A 64 -0.74 -14.39 1.25
C ARG A 64 -1.35 -13.01 1.36
N SER A 65 -2.59 -12.96 1.80
CA SER A 65 -3.26 -11.68 2.06
C SER A 65 -4.08 -11.71 3.34
N ILE A 66 -4.33 -10.52 3.90
CA ILE A 66 -5.24 -10.30 5.01
C ILE A 66 -6.19 -9.15 4.64
N ASN A 67 -7.45 -9.34 4.86
CA ASN A 67 -8.46 -8.30 4.64
C ASN A 67 -8.72 -7.45 5.90
N GLN A 68 -9.65 -6.52 5.80
CA GLN A 68 -10.02 -5.63 6.91
C GLN A 68 -10.69 -6.38 8.09
N ASN A 69 -11.26 -7.57 7.85
CA ASN A 69 -11.86 -8.42 8.87
C ASN A 69 -10.82 -9.31 9.57
N ASN A 70 -9.53 -9.15 9.27
CA ASN A 70 -8.43 -10.01 9.71
C ASN A 70 -8.52 -11.47 9.20
N GLU A 71 -9.16 -11.69 8.07
CA GLU A 71 -9.23 -13.00 7.43
C GLU A 71 -8.04 -13.20 6.51
N TRP A 72 -7.28 -14.27 6.77
CA TRP A 72 -6.12 -14.66 5.99
C TRP A 72 -6.52 -15.52 4.80
N LYS A 73 -5.89 -15.26 3.63
CA LYS A 73 -6.08 -16.02 2.41
C LYS A 73 -4.73 -16.39 1.79
N LEU A 74 -4.60 -17.64 1.31
CA LEU A 74 -3.55 -18.02 0.38
C LEU A 74 -3.94 -17.51 -1.01
N VAL A 75 -3.10 -16.66 -1.58
CA VAL A 75 -3.33 -16.08 -2.92
C VAL A 75 -2.64 -16.93 -3.98
N TYR A 76 -1.38 -17.30 -3.74
CA TYR A 76 -0.61 -18.15 -4.62
C TYR A 76 0.44 -18.94 -3.84
N GLN A 77 0.72 -20.17 -4.29
CA GLN A 77 1.75 -21.05 -3.72
C GLN A 77 2.75 -21.45 -4.80
N GLU A 78 4.02 -21.19 -4.53
CA GLU A 78 5.12 -21.70 -5.35
C GLU A 78 5.34 -23.18 -5.10
N ASP A 79 5.75 -23.90 -6.14
CA ASP A 79 6.12 -25.31 -6.04
C ASP A 79 7.55 -25.45 -5.50
N LEU A 80 7.67 -25.51 -4.17
CA LEU A 80 8.94 -25.67 -3.48
C LEU A 80 9.51 -27.09 -3.56
N GLU A 81 8.72 -28.07 -3.93
CA GLU A 81 9.22 -29.44 -4.16
C GLU A 81 10.03 -29.48 -5.45
N LYS A 82 9.56 -28.76 -6.46
CA LYS A 82 10.25 -28.62 -7.74
C LYS A 82 11.47 -27.73 -7.66
N ASP A 83 11.35 -26.56 -6.99
CA ASP A 83 12.49 -25.65 -6.78
C ASP A 83 12.38 -24.91 -5.45
N ARG A 84 13.16 -25.32 -4.47
CA ARG A 84 13.20 -24.72 -3.12
C ARG A 84 13.66 -23.27 -3.09
N ARG A 85 14.23 -22.74 -4.18
CA ARG A 85 14.69 -21.34 -4.29
C ARG A 85 13.55 -20.37 -4.60
N ARG A 86 12.38 -20.87 -5.06
CA ARG A 86 11.22 -20.05 -5.42
C ARG A 86 10.53 -19.50 -4.18
N ARG A 87 11.18 -18.53 -3.54
CA ARG A 87 10.71 -17.87 -2.32
C ARG A 87 10.52 -16.38 -2.61
N PRO A 88 9.27 -15.88 -2.56
CA PRO A 88 8.99 -14.47 -2.75
C PRO A 88 9.81 -13.60 -1.80
N ASN A 89 10.40 -12.51 -2.32
CA ASN A 89 11.17 -11.56 -1.52
C ASN A 89 10.37 -10.28 -1.29
N ASP A 90 10.04 -9.55 -2.35
CA ASP A 90 9.23 -8.34 -2.29
C ASP A 90 8.06 -8.41 -3.28
N LEU A 91 7.04 -7.56 -3.11
CA LEU A 91 5.86 -7.56 -3.96
C LEU A 91 5.24 -6.17 -4.12
N VAL A 92 4.61 -5.96 -5.27
CA VAL A 92 3.75 -4.80 -5.55
C VAL A 92 2.45 -5.27 -6.20
N VAL A 93 1.35 -4.59 -5.89
CA VAL A 93 0.02 -4.91 -6.44
C VAL A 93 -0.43 -3.79 -7.37
N ASP A 94 -0.73 -4.13 -8.61
CA ASP A 94 -1.20 -3.19 -9.60
C ASP A 94 -2.65 -2.76 -9.35
N ARG A 95 -3.09 -1.75 -10.09
CA ARG A 95 -4.44 -1.15 -10.01
C ARG A 95 -5.55 -2.13 -10.40
N SER A 96 -5.24 -3.17 -11.16
CA SER A 96 -6.16 -4.24 -11.50
C SER A 96 -6.23 -5.32 -10.42
N GLY A 97 -5.31 -5.32 -9.44
CA GLY A 97 -5.17 -6.33 -8.40
C GLY A 97 -4.29 -7.50 -8.79
N GLY A 98 -3.54 -7.39 -9.89
CA GLY A 98 -2.46 -8.29 -10.24
C GLY A 98 -1.23 -8.05 -9.34
N ILE A 99 -0.42 -9.05 -9.13
CA ILE A 99 0.68 -9.01 -8.17
C ILE A 99 1.99 -9.33 -8.88
N PHE A 100 2.92 -8.39 -8.87
CA PHE A 100 4.31 -8.67 -9.21
C PHE A 100 5.08 -9.02 -7.94
N TYR A 101 5.96 -10.01 -7.99
CA TYR A 101 6.90 -10.31 -6.92
C TYR A 101 8.24 -10.81 -7.46
N THR A 102 9.28 -10.60 -6.67
CA THR A 102 10.64 -11.03 -6.97
C THR A 102 10.96 -12.38 -6.36
N LEU A 103 11.73 -13.19 -7.12
CA LEU A 103 12.38 -14.42 -6.67
C LEU A 103 13.89 -14.23 -6.78
N THR A 104 14.54 -13.89 -5.66
CA THR A 104 15.95 -13.47 -5.62
C THR A 104 16.90 -14.53 -6.15
N LEU A 105 16.78 -15.77 -5.72
CA LEU A 105 17.71 -16.82 -6.13
C LEU A 105 17.49 -17.36 -7.55
N PRO A 106 16.24 -17.59 -8.00
CA PRO A 106 16.00 -17.90 -9.41
C PRO A 106 16.33 -16.73 -10.36
N GLY A 107 16.38 -15.48 -9.86
CA GLY A 107 16.61 -14.31 -10.69
C GLY A 107 15.39 -13.94 -11.54
N GLU A 108 14.20 -14.03 -10.98
CA GLU A 108 12.95 -13.89 -11.73
C GLU A 108 12.01 -12.83 -11.13
N VAL A 109 11.15 -12.28 -12.00
CA VAL A 109 9.91 -11.59 -11.60
C VAL A 109 8.74 -12.43 -12.07
N VAL A 110 7.79 -12.66 -11.17
CA VAL A 110 6.56 -13.39 -11.44
C VAL A 110 5.37 -12.44 -11.32
N TYR A 111 4.40 -12.61 -12.20
CA TYR A 111 3.11 -11.93 -12.14
C TYR A 111 1.99 -12.91 -11.85
N VAL A 112 1.20 -12.64 -10.83
CA VAL A 112 -0.05 -13.39 -10.53
C VAL A 112 -1.23 -12.53 -10.90
N SER A 113 -2.00 -12.97 -11.88
CA SER A 113 -3.22 -12.29 -12.29
C SER A 113 -4.31 -12.37 -11.21
N GLN A 114 -5.33 -11.51 -11.27
CA GLN A 114 -6.51 -11.58 -10.38
C GLN A 114 -7.19 -12.95 -10.36
N LYS A 115 -7.05 -13.71 -11.46
CA LYS A 115 -7.60 -15.09 -11.58
C LYS A 115 -6.70 -16.14 -10.91
N GLY A 116 -5.60 -15.73 -10.25
CA GLY A 116 -4.66 -16.62 -9.58
C GLY A 116 -3.69 -17.35 -10.52
N LYS A 117 -3.64 -16.99 -11.82
CA LYS A 117 -2.66 -17.56 -12.74
C LYS A 117 -1.32 -16.85 -12.59
N ALA A 118 -0.28 -17.58 -12.23
CA ALA A 118 1.08 -17.10 -12.18
C ALA A 118 1.82 -17.30 -13.49
N THR A 119 2.67 -16.31 -13.85
CA THR A 119 3.53 -16.36 -15.04
C THR A 119 4.84 -15.69 -14.70
N THR A 120 5.97 -16.33 -14.98
CA THR A 120 7.29 -15.67 -14.92
C THR A 120 7.37 -14.67 -16.07
N VAL A 121 7.47 -13.37 -15.75
CA VAL A 121 7.40 -12.28 -16.74
C VAL A 121 8.76 -11.66 -17.02
N ALA A 122 9.77 -11.90 -16.17
CA ALA A 122 11.17 -11.57 -16.43
C ALA A 122 12.09 -12.59 -15.79
N LYS A 123 13.26 -12.81 -16.40
CA LYS A 123 14.31 -13.77 -15.98
C LYS A 123 15.69 -13.15 -16.07
N ASP A 124 16.67 -13.89 -15.60
CA ASP A 124 18.10 -13.53 -15.71
C ASP A 124 18.41 -12.14 -15.10
N ILE A 125 17.74 -11.86 -13.97
CA ILE A 125 17.96 -10.67 -13.16
C ILE A 125 18.94 -11.04 -12.04
N GLN A 126 19.96 -10.22 -11.84
CA GLN A 126 20.97 -10.49 -10.81
C GLN A 126 20.44 -10.14 -9.42
N THR A 127 20.07 -11.17 -8.65
CA THR A 127 19.58 -11.00 -7.27
C THR A 127 18.47 -9.96 -7.13
N PRO A 128 17.33 -10.10 -7.87
CA PRO A 128 16.22 -9.16 -7.75
C PRO A 128 15.70 -9.16 -6.31
N ASN A 129 15.43 -7.96 -5.79
CA ASN A 129 14.99 -7.76 -4.41
C ASN A 129 13.72 -6.90 -4.40
N GLY A 130 13.80 -5.61 -4.09
CA GLY A 130 12.66 -4.72 -4.11
C GLY A 130 12.08 -4.49 -5.50
N LEU A 131 10.79 -4.15 -5.57
CA LEU A 131 10.15 -3.73 -6.81
C LEU A 131 9.03 -2.73 -6.53
N ILE A 132 8.80 -1.80 -7.47
CA ILE A 132 7.72 -0.83 -7.39
C ILE A 132 7.22 -0.42 -8.78
N LEU A 133 5.94 -0.15 -8.91
CA LEU A 133 5.35 0.43 -10.12
C LEU A 133 5.46 1.95 -10.11
N SER A 134 5.65 2.56 -11.29
CA SER A 134 5.48 3.99 -11.46
C SER A 134 4.06 4.43 -11.08
N PRO A 135 3.81 5.73 -10.78
CA PRO A 135 2.47 6.19 -10.40
C PRO A 135 1.38 5.96 -11.46
N ASP A 136 1.75 5.89 -12.73
CA ASP A 136 0.87 5.56 -13.85
C ASP A 136 0.82 4.06 -14.18
N GLU A 137 1.63 3.26 -13.49
CA GLU A 137 1.78 1.80 -13.62
C GLU A 137 2.28 1.31 -15.00
N LYS A 138 2.90 2.20 -15.78
CA LYS A 138 3.47 1.84 -17.07
C LYS A 138 4.90 1.32 -16.99
N THR A 139 5.55 1.53 -15.85
CA THR A 139 6.93 1.09 -15.62
C THR A 139 7.00 0.29 -14.32
N LEU A 140 7.64 -0.87 -14.36
CA LEU A 140 8.05 -1.63 -13.19
C LEU A 140 9.55 -1.41 -12.98
N TYR A 141 9.91 -0.94 -11.79
CA TYR A 141 11.30 -0.85 -11.34
C TYR A 141 11.62 -2.05 -10.47
N VAL A 142 12.80 -2.63 -10.66
CA VAL A 142 13.29 -3.78 -9.88
C VAL A 142 14.71 -3.50 -9.44
N SER A 143 14.99 -3.65 -8.16
CA SER A 143 16.36 -3.52 -7.63
C SER A 143 17.13 -4.82 -7.82
N GLU A 144 18.41 -4.68 -8.19
CA GLU A 144 19.39 -5.75 -8.24
C GLU A 144 20.36 -5.59 -7.04
N TYR A 145 20.17 -6.42 -6.01
CA TYR A 145 20.82 -6.27 -4.70
C TYR A 145 22.34 -6.33 -4.73
N VAL A 146 22.93 -7.25 -5.47
CA VAL A 146 24.38 -7.42 -5.54
C VAL A 146 25.02 -6.39 -6.46
N PRO A 147 24.54 -6.17 -7.69
CA PRO A 147 25.09 -5.14 -8.58
C PRO A 147 24.81 -3.71 -8.12
N LYS A 148 23.90 -3.52 -7.18
CA LYS A 148 23.42 -2.21 -6.71
C LYS A 148 22.82 -1.35 -7.83
N ASN A 149 22.09 -2.01 -8.74
CA ASN A 149 21.37 -1.38 -9.83
C ASN A 149 19.86 -1.28 -9.54
N ILE A 150 19.20 -0.40 -10.25
CA ILE A 150 17.75 -0.45 -10.47
C ILE A 150 17.54 -0.60 -11.97
N ILE A 151 16.83 -1.64 -12.37
CA ILE A 151 16.40 -1.86 -13.74
C ILE A 151 14.93 -1.51 -13.88
N SER A 152 14.52 -1.13 -15.08
CA SER A 152 13.13 -0.83 -15.41
C SER A 152 12.63 -1.69 -16.55
N PHE A 153 11.32 -1.92 -16.55
CA PHE A 153 10.58 -2.62 -17.60
C PHE A 153 9.36 -1.81 -17.98
N THR A 154 8.99 -1.82 -19.25
CA THR A 154 7.67 -1.38 -19.71
C THR A 154 6.63 -2.43 -19.29
N VAL A 155 5.54 -2.00 -18.65
CA VAL A 155 4.43 -2.86 -18.25
C VAL A 155 3.35 -2.83 -19.31
N GLY A 156 3.11 -4.00 -19.91
CA GLY A 156 2.05 -4.23 -20.88
C GLY A 156 0.77 -4.81 -20.25
N GLU A 157 -0.17 -5.18 -21.09
CA GLU A 157 -1.42 -5.81 -20.68
C GLU A 157 -1.15 -7.12 -19.91
N SER A 158 -1.98 -7.40 -18.90
CA SER A 158 -1.87 -8.63 -18.10
C SER A 158 -0.50 -8.86 -17.47
N GLY A 159 0.22 -7.77 -17.12
CA GLY A 159 1.48 -7.83 -16.40
C GLY A 159 2.69 -8.29 -17.24
N GLN A 160 2.57 -8.29 -18.58
CA GLN A 160 3.72 -8.56 -19.44
C GLN A 160 4.79 -7.48 -19.27
N LEU A 161 6.07 -7.88 -19.28
CA LEU A 161 7.20 -6.98 -19.18
C LEU A 161 8.03 -6.99 -20.48
N SER A 162 8.41 -5.79 -20.94
CA SER A 162 9.27 -5.57 -22.10
C SER A 162 10.29 -4.48 -21.82
N ASP A 163 11.15 -4.21 -22.78
CA ASP A 163 12.09 -3.05 -22.80
C ASP A 163 12.94 -2.92 -21.52
N ARG A 164 13.52 -4.05 -21.06
CA ARG A 164 14.44 -4.04 -19.92
C ARG A 164 15.58 -3.05 -20.16
N SER A 165 15.77 -2.12 -19.23
CA SER A 165 16.86 -1.14 -19.26
C SER A 165 17.44 -0.87 -17.88
N LEU A 166 18.68 -0.39 -17.84
CA LEU A 166 19.26 0.15 -16.61
C LEU A 166 18.64 1.52 -16.33
N PHE A 167 17.95 1.64 -15.20
CA PHE A 167 17.36 2.92 -14.78
C PHE A 167 18.32 3.75 -13.96
N ALA A 168 18.98 3.14 -12.95
CA ALA A 168 19.91 3.83 -12.07
C ALA A 168 20.93 2.85 -11.48
N LYS A 169 22.06 3.41 -11.02
CA LYS A 169 23.10 2.66 -10.34
C LYS A 169 23.53 3.40 -9.07
N MET A 170 23.79 2.66 -8.00
CA MET A 170 24.36 3.19 -6.78
C MET A 170 25.89 3.12 -6.90
N ASP A 171 26.50 4.25 -7.26
CA ASP A 171 27.94 4.41 -7.17
C ASP A 171 28.29 4.94 -5.78
N ASP A 172 28.62 4.05 -4.87
CA ASP A 172 29.05 4.39 -3.53
C ASP A 172 30.50 3.94 -3.27
N GLU A 173 31.09 4.55 -2.25
CA GLU A 173 32.47 4.25 -1.81
C GLU A 173 32.54 2.96 -0.95
N LEU A 174 31.45 2.19 -0.87
CA LEU A 174 31.31 1.00 -0.04
C LEU A 174 31.14 -0.27 -0.90
N PRO A 175 32.19 -0.69 -1.64
CA PRO A 175 32.09 -1.79 -2.60
C PRO A 175 31.69 -3.13 -1.96
N ASP A 176 32.08 -3.36 -0.70
CA ASP A 176 31.80 -4.59 0.02
C ASP A 176 30.37 -4.67 0.58
N LEU A 177 29.69 -3.54 0.67
CA LEU A 177 28.31 -3.50 1.10
C LEU A 177 27.37 -3.70 -0.09
N LYS A 178 26.36 -4.54 0.14
CA LYS A 178 25.30 -4.82 -0.82
C LYS A 178 24.12 -3.87 -0.57
N GLY A 179 23.35 -3.60 -1.59
CA GLY A 179 22.22 -2.67 -1.52
C GLY A 179 21.49 -2.66 -2.84
N ALA A 180 20.68 -1.65 -3.08
CA ALA A 180 19.51 -1.67 -3.91
C ALA A 180 18.54 -2.76 -3.42
N ASP A 181 17.94 -2.47 -2.26
CA ASP A 181 17.02 -3.35 -1.52
C ASP A 181 15.55 -2.93 -1.80
N GLY A 182 14.69 -2.91 -0.84
CA GLY A 182 13.30 -2.49 -1.00
C GLY A 182 13.16 -1.02 -1.41
N MET A 183 12.05 -0.69 -2.06
CA MET A 183 11.82 0.64 -2.62
C MET A 183 10.36 1.09 -2.58
N CYS A 184 10.17 2.41 -2.65
CA CYS A 184 8.87 3.03 -2.83
C CYS A 184 8.94 4.20 -3.81
N VAL A 185 7.79 4.76 -4.16
CA VAL A 185 7.67 5.85 -5.15
C VAL A 185 6.79 6.97 -4.60
N ASP A 186 7.11 8.22 -4.93
CA ASP A 186 6.25 9.36 -4.64
C ASP A 186 5.34 9.72 -5.83
N ARG A 187 4.44 10.68 -5.63
CA ARG A 187 3.50 11.14 -6.67
C ARG A 187 4.16 11.83 -7.86
N ALA A 188 5.37 12.33 -7.69
CA ALA A 188 6.15 12.95 -8.77
C ALA A 188 6.92 11.90 -9.60
N GLY A 189 6.88 10.62 -9.18
CA GLY A 189 7.60 9.53 -9.82
C GLY A 189 9.04 9.37 -9.34
N ASN A 190 9.44 10.04 -8.26
CA ASN A 190 10.76 9.83 -7.69
C ASN A 190 10.81 8.47 -6.99
N ILE A 191 11.87 7.71 -7.27
CA ILE A 191 12.12 6.39 -6.70
C ILE A 191 13.01 6.52 -5.48
N TYR A 192 12.58 5.95 -4.36
CA TYR A 192 13.30 5.86 -3.10
C TYR A 192 13.71 4.41 -2.90
N CYS A 193 14.99 4.13 -2.85
CA CYS A 193 15.51 2.77 -2.70
C CYS A 193 16.50 2.68 -1.55
N ALA A 194 16.33 1.66 -0.72
CA ALA A 194 17.26 1.36 0.35
C ALA A 194 18.61 0.90 -0.22
N GLY A 195 19.64 1.70 0.03
CA GLY A 195 21.01 1.43 -0.38
C GLY A 195 21.84 0.78 0.73
N PRO A 196 23.14 0.67 0.53
CA PRO A 196 24.06 0.08 1.52
C PRO A 196 24.04 0.80 2.86
N LYS A 197 23.78 2.10 2.88
CA LYS A 197 23.78 2.94 4.07
C LYS A 197 22.57 3.88 4.13
N ASP A 198 22.26 4.55 3.03
CA ASP A 198 21.26 5.62 2.94
C ASP A 198 20.08 5.19 2.05
N ILE A 199 18.96 5.93 2.10
CA ILE A 199 17.94 5.85 1.06
C ILE A 199 18.39 6.75 -0.09
N TRP A 200 18.54 6.17 -1.27
CA TRP A 200 18.86 6.90 -2.49
C TRP A 200 17.59 7.32 -3.20
N ILE A 201 17.57 8.55 -3.73
CA ILE A 201 16.38 9.14 -4.36
C ILE A 201 16.72 9.56 -5.77
N TRP A 202 16.05 8.97 -6.76
CA TRP A 202 16.16 9.36 -8.17
C TRP A 202 14.85 9.94 -8.67
N ASN A 203 14.95 10.92 -9.58
CA ASN A 203 13.76 11.37 -10.30
C ASN A 203 13.31 10.32 -11.34
N ALA A 204 12.16 10.58 -11.98
CA ALA A 204 11.59 9.68 -12.99
C ALA A 204 12.51 9.43 -14.21
N ASP A 205 13.50 10.30 -14.45
CA ASP A 205 14.49 10.16 -15.54
C ASP A 205 15.74 9.36 -15.12
N GLY A 206 15.79 8.83 -13.88
CA GLY A 206 16.94 8.08 -13.35
C GLY A 206 18.11 8.96 -12.88
N ARG A 207 17.92 10.28 -12.75
CA ARG A 207 18.93 11.19 -12.21
C ARG A 207 18.87 11.16 -10.68
N LEU A 208 20.02 10.96 -10.03
CA LEU A 208 20.13 11.05 -8.59
C LEU A 208 19.77 12.48 -8.11
N VAL A 209 18.81 12.58 -7.21
CA VAL A 209 18.32 13.85 -6.65
C VAL A 209 18.88 14.07 -5.26
N ASP A 210 18.88 13.02 -4.41
CA ASP A 210 19.27 13.14 -3.01
C ASP A 210 19.64 11.77 -2.42
N LYS A 211 20.31 11.81 -1.24
CA LYS A 211 20.55 10.65 -0.37
C LYS A 211 20.09 11.00 1.02
N LEU A 212 19.09 10.27 1.51
CA LEU A 212 18.56 10.47 2.85
C LEU A 212 19.31 9.58 3.83
N ALA A 213 20.02 10.20 4.76
CA ALA A 213 20.76 9.50 5.79
C ALA A 213 19.81 8.73 6.73
N CYS A 214 20.15 7.48 7.02
CA CYS A 214 19.41 6.63 7.94
C CYS A 214 20.20 6.49 9.26
N PRO A 215 19.54 6.58 10.44
CA PRO A 215 20.21 6.33 11.71
C PRO A 215 20.81 4.94 11.82
N GLU A 216 20.14 3.96 11.21
CA GLU A 216 20.58 2.57 11.03
C GLU A 216 20.26 2.12 9.59
N ARG A 217 20.93 1.06 9.13
CA ARG A 217 20.72 0.56 7.78
C ARG A 217 19.26 0.17 7.56
N ALA A 218 18.59 0.92 6.70
CA ALA A 218 17.30 0.53 6.16
C ALA A 218 17.47 -0.54 5.07
N VAL A 219 16.50 -1.44 4.98
CA VAL A 219 16.39 -2.46 3.91
C VAL A 219 15.16 -2.23 3.05
N ASN A 220 14.18 -1.46 3.54
CA ASN A 220 12.98 -1.14 2.80
C ASN A 220 12.38 0.18 3.28
N CYS A 221 11.47 0.76 2.51
CA CYS A 221 10.78 1.99 2.86
C CYS A 221 9.36 2.05 2.30
N ALA A 222 8.50 2.84 2.95
CA ALA A 222 7.14 3.08 2.47
C ALA A 222 6.66 4.47 2.87
N PHE A 223 5.91 5.12 2.00
CA PHE A 223 5.18 6.31 2.34
C PHE A 223 3.94 6.00 3.15
N GLY A 224 3.65 6.84 4.14
CA GLY A 224 2.49 6.75 4.99
C GLY A 224 2.12 8.07 5.65
N GLY A 225 1.37 7.98 6.75
CA GLY A 225 0.82 9.15 7.42
C GLY A 225 -0.46 9.69 6.78
N PRO A 226 -1.13 10.66 7.43
CA PRO A 226 -2.43 11.16 6.98
C PRO A 226 -2.42 11.75 5.56
N ASN A 227 -1.31 12.39 5.18
CA ASN A 227 -1.13 13.04 3.87
C ASN A 227 -0.14 12.27 2.97
N LEU A 228 0.28 11.07 3.38
CA LEU A 228 1.35 10.28 2.73
C LEU A 228 2.68 11.04 2.63
N GLN A 229 2.97 11.93 3.58
CA GLN A 229 4.20 12.72 3.68
C GLN A 229 5.12 12.24 4.80
N GLU A 230 4.90 11.02 5.29
CA GLU A 230 5.77 10.35 6.25
C GLU A 230 6.43 9.18 5.54
N LEU A 231 7.75 9.20 5.41
CA LEU A 231 8.52 8.08 4.88
C LEU A 231 8.98 7.21 6.05
N TYR A 232 8.49 5.98 6.08
CA TYR A 232 8.89 4.97 7.06
C TYR A 232 10.04 4.15 6.51
N LEU A 233 11.13 4.12 7.25
CA LEU A 233 12.38 3.42 6.93
C LEU A 233 12.45 2.18 7.82
N ALA A 234 12.34 1.01 7.23
CA ALA A 234 12.39 -0.27 7.92
C ALA A 234 13.75 -0.93 7.74
N GLY A 235 14.30 -1.50 8.80
CA GLY A 235 15.61 -2.14 8.74
C GLY A 235 16.06 -2.76 10.04
N PHE A 236 17.36 -2.87 10.20
CA PHE A 236 17.99 -3.33 11.42
C PHE A 236 17.71 -2.30 12.53
N GLY A 237 17.32 -2.77 13.72
CA GLY A 237 16.98 -1.88 14.83
C GLY A 237 15.53 -1.41 14.87
N GLY A 238 14.77 -1.52 13.77
CA GLY A 238 13.35 -1.21 13.77
C GLY A 238 12.86 -0.34 12.62
N VAL A 239 12.00 0.61 12.95
CA VAL A 239 11.36 1.51 11.99
C VAL A 239 11.60 2.95 12.41
N HIS A 240 12.15 3.75 11.51
CA HIS A 240 12.30 5.19 11.66
C HIS A 240 11.29 5.92 10.77
N MET A 241 10.95 7.15 11.09
CA MET A 241 10.04 7.98 10.29
C MET A 241 10.68 9.32 9.97
N GLN A 242 10.66 9.68 8.70
CA GLN A 242 11.11 10.96 8.18
C GLN A 242 9.94 11.72 7.53
N LYS A 243 9.76 13.00 7.87
CA LYS A 243 8.79 13.85 7.17
C LYS A 243 9.32 14.27 5.82
N MET A 244 8.46 14.18 4.81
CA MET A 244 8.79 14.49 3.42
C MET A 244 7.96 15.69 2.92
N LYS A 245 8.53 16.43 1.96
CA LYS A 245 7.82 17.53 1.28
C LYS A 245 6.86 17.01 0.20
N VAL A 246 7.21 15.89 -0.42
CA VAL A 246 6.41 15.22 -1.46
C VAL A 246 5.61 14.08 -0.84
N ALA A 247 4.41 13.84 -1.32
CA ALA A 247 3.57 12.74 -0.87
C ALA A 247 3.80 11.48 -1.70
N GLY A 248 3.73 10.32 -1.06
CA GLY A 248 3.69 9.03 -1.72
C GLY A 248 2.42 8.81 -2.55
N VAL A 249 2.40 7.72 -3.31
CA VAL A 249 1.24 7.28 -4.09
C VAL A 249 0.21 6.62 -3.15
N PRO A 250 -1.07 7.03 -3.18
CA PRO A 250 -2.09 6.41 -2.36
C PRO A 250 -2.40 4.99 -2.85
N ALA A 251 -2.62 4.07 -1.91
CA ALA A 251 -3.19 2.77 -2.22
C ALA A 251 -4.55 2.93 -2.92
N GLN A 252 -4.87 2.03 -3.84
CA GLN A 252 -6.18 2.02 -4.48
C GLN A 252 -7.27 1.66 -3.46
N PRO A 253 -8.43 2.30 -3.50
CA PRO A 253 -9.56 1.91 -2.65
C PRO A 253 -10.03 0.50 -3.03
N PRO A 254 -10.71 -0.23 -2.14
CA PRO A 254 -11.30 -1.52 -2.48
C PRO A 254 -12.24 -1.37 -3.69
N ALA A 255 -12.16 -2.30 -4.63
CA ALA A 255 -12.98 -2.29 -5.86
C ALA A 255 -14.50 -2.43 -5.56
N LYS A 256 -14.81 -3.08 -4.45
CA LYS A 256 -16.15 -3.10 -3.82
C LYS A 256 -15.96 -3.02 -2.31
N TRP A 257 -16.70 -2.16 -1.65
CA TRP A 257 -16.87 -2.26 -0.21
C TRP A 257 -17.53 -3.62 0.09
N PRO A 258 -17.11 -4.33 1.16
CA PRO A 258 -17.80 -5.56 1.57
C PRO A 258 -19.29 -5.32 1.65
N ASP A 259 -20.10 -6.25 1.15
CA ASP A 259 -21.57 -6.15 1.16
C ASP A 259 -22.15 -5.98 2.57
N SER A 260 -21.43 -6.39 3.62
CA SER A 260 -21.73 -6.10 5.02
C SER A 260 -21.71 -4.61 5.39
N LEU A 261 -21.04 -3.76 4.55
CA LEU A 261 -21.10 -2.30 4.65
C LEU A 261 -22.03 -1.70 3.59
N ALA A 262 -22.45 -2.49 2.61
CA ALA A 262 -23.39 -2.11 1.56
C ALA A 262 -24.85 -2.39 1.95
N SER A 263 -25.11 -3.10 3.04
CA SER A 263 -26.46 -3.19 3.57
C SER A 263 -26.86 -1.82 4.14
N LYS A 264 -27.45 -1.01 3.28
CA LYS A 264 -28.17 0.19 3.72
C LYS A 264 -29.20 -0.31 4.75
N PRO A 265 -29.12 0.09 6.04
CA PRO A 265 -30.31 0.01 6.83
C PRO A 265 -31.33 0.87 6.08
N SER A 266 -32.39 0.28 5.57
CA SER A 266 -33.50 1.01 5.01
C SER A 266 -34.15 1.78 6.16
N VAL A 267 -33.63 2.97 6.45
CA VAL A 267 -34.28 3.86 7.41
C VAL A 267 -35.49 4.39 6.66
N GLU A 268 -36.67 4.01 7.12
CA GLU A 268 -37.92 4.49 6.57
C GLU A 268 -37.95 6.03 6.66
N ILE A 269 -38.17 6.70 5.53
CA ILE A 269 -38.17 8.17 5.49
C ILE A 269 -39.46 8.63 6.22
N PRO A 270 -39.34 9.41 7.31
CA PRO A 270 -40.49 9.89 8.04
C PRO A 270 -41.41 10.75 7.16
N LYS A 271 -42.69 10.68 7.36
CA LYS A 271 -43.67 11.54 6.68
C LYS A 271 -43.31 13.03 6.91
N GLY A 272 -43.26 13.79 5.83
CA GLY A 272 -42.87 15.22 5.89
C GLY A 272 -41.37 15.52 5.80
N VAL A 273 -40.55 14.53 5.54
CA VAL A 273 -39.11 14.66 5.29
C VAL A 273 -38.79 14.24 3.86
N THR A 274 -37.83 14.88 3.24
CA THR A 274 -37.24 14.46 1.98
C THR A 274 -35.72 14.41 2.11
N GLN A 275 -35.05 13.79 1.15
CA GLN A 275 -33.60 13.59 1.18
C GLN A 275 -32.96 13.75 -0.20
N LEU A 276 -31.72 14.23 -0.22
CA LEU A 276 -30.83 14.18 -1.35
C LEU A 276 -29.61 13.36 -0.93
N LEU A 277 -29.40 12.24 -1.57
CA LEU A 277 -28.31 11.33 -1.26
C LEU A 277 -27.15 11.51 -2.23
N ASP A 278 -25.94 11.19 -1.75
CA ASP A 278 -24.74 11.15 -2.56
C ASP A 278 -24.37 12.48 -3.25
N LEU A 279 -24.74 13.60 -2.63
CA LEU A 279 -24.34 14.93 -3.13
C LEU A 279 -22.84 15.10 -3.06
N THR A 280 -22.23 15.38 -4.20
CA THR A 280 -20.79 15.68 -4.25
C THR A 280 -20.54 17.09 -3.73
N TYR A 281 -19.99 17.24 -2.52
CA TYR A 281 -19.67 18.56 -1.95
C TYR A 281 -18.20 18.96 -2.15
N ALA A 282 -17.32 18.02 -2.48
CA ALA A 282 -15.94 18.30 -2.85
C ALA A 282 -15.39 17.21 -3.77
N LYS A 283 -14.33 17.56 -4.53
CA LYS A 283 -13.55 16.63 -5.33
C LYS A 283 -12.07 16.80 -5.01
N TYR A 284 -11.40 15.69 -4.70
CA TYR A 284 -9.95 15.63 -4.54
C TYR A 284 -9.41 14.66 -5.57
N SER A 285 -8.78 15.18 -6.64
CA SER A 285 -8.41 14.40 -7.80
C SER A 285 -9.63 13.67 -8.40
N SER A 286 -9.62 12.37 -8.54
CA SER A 286 -10.77 11.58 -9.02
C SER A 286 -11.79 11.20 -7.93
N ARG A 287 -11.49 11.46 -6.65
CA ARG A 287 -12.36 11.10 -5.53
C ARG A 287 -13.42 12.16 -5.28
N LYS A 288 -14.67 11.77 -5.37
CA LYS A 288 -15.82 12.58 -4.93
C LYS A 288 -16.03 12.39 -3.42
N MET A 289 -16.18 13.51 -2.71
CA MET A 289 -16.63 13.51 -1.32
C MET A 289 -18.14 13.69 -1.32
N LEU A 290 -18.83 12.75 -0.70
CA LEU A 290 -20.29 12.65 -0.76
C LEU A 290 -20.91 13.01 0.59
N ALA A 291 -22.03 13.73 0.56
CA ALA A 291 -22.89 14.01 1.70
C ALA A 291 -24.31 13.60 1.39
N ASP A 292 -25.06 13.27 2.43
CA ASP A 292 -26.51 13.14 2.37
C ASP A 292 -27.14 14.34 3.05
N VAL A 293 -28.17 14.90 2.43
CA VAL A 293 -28.93 16.04 2.99
C VAL A 293 -30.37 15.57 3.24
N PHE A 294 -30.85 15.81 4.44
CA PHE A 294 -32.23 15.55 4.85
C PHE A 294 -32.88 16.87 5.20
N PHE A 295 -34.08 17.11 4.73
CA PHE A 295 -34.78 18.36 4.98
C PHE A 295 -36.30 18.19 5.09
N PRO A 296 -36.99 19.02 5.91
CA PRO A 296 -38.43 18.99 6.01
C PRO A 296 -39.07 19.45 4.69
N ILE A 297 -40.22 18.90 4.37
CA ILE A 297 -41.04 19.35 3.24
C ILE A 297 -41.77 20.63 3.67
N GLY A 298 -41.42 21.75 3.05
CA GLY A 298 -42.04 23.04 3.33
C GLY A 298 -41.19 24.22 2.86
N LYS A 299 -41.72 25.44 3.05
CA LYS A 299 -40.96 26.67 2.73
C LYS A 299 -40.05 27.00 3.91
N GLY A 300 -38.73 27.19 3.60
CA GLY A 300 -37.73 27.63 4.57
C GLY A 300 -37.82 29.15 4.90
N PRO A 301 -36.89 29.68 5.68
CA PRO A 301 -35.60 29.06 6.02
C PRO A 301 -35.70 28.03 7.13
N HIS A 302 -34.86 27.00 7.06
CA HIS A 302 -34.70 25.99 8.11
C HIS A 302 -33.29 26.08 8.72
N PRO A 303 -33.12 25.92 10.03
CA PRO A 303 -31.80 25.90 10.63
C PRO A 303 -31.01 24.66 10.16
N GLY A 304 -29.73 24.85 9.84
CA GLY A 304 -28.85 23.76 9.37
C GLY A 304 -28.13 23.06 10.50
N VAL A 305 -28.01 21.72 10.42
CA VAL A 305 -27.22 20.91 11.31
C VAL A 305 -26.24 20.07 10.48
N LEU A 306 -24.95 20.24 10.69
CA LEU A 306 -23.92 19.41 10.06
C LEU A 306 -23.56 18.24 10.97
N ILE A 307 -23.84 17.01 10.51
CA ILE A 307 -23.50 15.80 11.22
C ILE A 307 -22.30 15.15 10.56
N ILE A 308 -21.19 15.08 11.31
CA ILE A 308 -19.96 14.46 10.85
C ILE A 308 -19.80 13.12 11.56
N HIS A 309 -19.78 12.04 10.79
CA HIS A 309 -19.60 10.70 11.37
C HIS A 309 -18.21 10.54 11.98
N GLY A 310 -18.15 9.85 13.12
CA GLY A 310 -16.89 9.42 13.72
C GLY A 310 -16.25 8.28 12.91
N GLY A 311 -14.98 8.02 13.16
CA GLY A 311 -14.25 6.91 12.49
C GLY A 311 -12.77 7.18 12.32
N GLY A 312 -12.23 8.20 13.00
CA GLY A 312 -10.80 8.47 13.04
C GLY A 312 -10.18 8.75 11.67
N TRP A 313 -10.93 9.33 10.74
CA TRP A 313 -10.51 9.66 9.37
C TRP A 313 -10.20 8.44 8.48
N ALA A 314 -10.27 7.22 9.02
CA ALA A 314 -9.93 6.00 8.32
C ALA A 314 -11.13 5.06 8.12
N LYS A 315 -12.14 5.17 8.98
CA LYS A 315 -13.35 4.35 8.90
C LYS A 315 -14.55 5.22 9.27
N GLY A 316 -15.54 5.20 8.45
CA GLY A 316 -16.79 5.90 8.71
C GLY A 316 -17.56 6.02 7.43
N ASP A 317 -18.87 5.98 7.57
CA ASP A 317 -19.79 6.17 6.46
C ASP A 317 -20.84 7.18 6.91
N LYS A 318 -21.19 8.11 6.04
CA LYS A 318 -22.28 9.05 6.21
C LYS A 318 -23.59 8.37 6.59
N MET A 319 -23.79 7.13 6.16
CA MET A 319 -24.99 6.33 6.45
C MET A 319 -25.17 6.01 7.93
N LYS A 320 -24.11 5.96 8.75
CA LYS A 320 -24.22 5.76 10.20
C LYS A 320 -24.96 6.87 10.90
N SER A 321 -24.98 8.04 10.29
CA SER A 321 -25.67 9.23 10.82
C SER A 321 -27.03 9.50 10.15
N GLY A 322 -27.43 8.67 9.20
CA GLY A 322 -28.67 8.87 8.43
C GLY A 322 -29.93 8.91 9.30
N ALA A 323 -30.04 8.04 10.30
CA ALA A 323 -31.15 8.04 11.24
C ALA A 323 -31.24 9.35 12.07
N ILE A 324 -30.08 9.90 12.47
CA ILE A 324 -30.01 11.18 13.18
C ILE A 324 -30.40 12.30 12.24
N GLY A 325 -29.92 12.32 10.99
CA GLY A 325 -30.28 13.30 9.97
C GLY A 325 -31.78 13.33 9.70
N LEU A 326 -32.41 12.17 9.54
CA LEU A 326 -33.85 12.06 9.35
C LEU A 326 -34.66 12.57 10.56
N GLU A 327 -34.23 12.27 11.79
CA GLU A 327 -34.89 12.77 13.01
C GLU A 327 -34.72 14.30 13.15
N MET A 328 -33.57 14.86 12.80
CA MET A 328 -33.38 16.31 12.78
C MET A 328 -34.27 16.98 11.73
N ALA A 329 -34.35 16.41 10.53
CA ALA A 329 -35.25 16.93 9.49
C ALA A 329 -36.73 16.85 9.92
N ARG A 330 -37.15 15.79 10.62
CA ARG A 330 -38.49 15.69 11.21
C ARG A 330 -38.78 16.79 12.23
N ARG A 331 -37.76 17.30 12.92
CA ARG A 331 -37.83 18.43 13.86
C ARG A 331 -37.66 19.81 13.22
N GLY A 332 -37.57 19.89 11.90
CA GLY A 332 -37.51 21.15 11.17
C GLY A 332 -36.08 21.66 10.84
N TYR A 333 -35.06 20.83 11.01
CA TYR A 333 -33.69 21.16 10.63
C TYR A 333 -33.32 20.62 9.23
N VAL A 334 -32.30 21.18 8.62
CA VAL A 334 -31.67 20.68 7.39
C VAL A 334 -30.27 20.16 7.69
#